data_96c123cf58ed20cf7d48563400577f67
#
_entry.id   96c123cf58ed20cf7d48563400577f67
#
_cell.length_a   1.000
_cell.length_b   1.000
_cell.length_c   1.000
_cell.angle_alpha   90.00
_cell.angle_beta   90.00
_cell.angle_gamma   90.00
#
_symmetry.space_group_name_H-M   'P 1'
#
loop_
_entity.id
_entity.type
_entity.pdbx_description
1 polymer ?
#
loop_
_entity_poly.entity_id
_entity_poly.type
_entity_poly.pdbx_seq_one_letter_code
_entity_poly.pdbx_strand_id
1 'polypeptide(L)' 'LPRHHLIRAFRRETGFTPHAYLVDIRVRRARERLRRGEAPGAVAVATGFCDQAHLTRAFKARLGVTPGAFRAAHRS' A
#
# COMPACT_ATOMS: atom_id res chain seq x y z
N LEU A 1 19.52 19.70 8.07
CA LEU A 1 18.51 19.52 9.11
C LEU A 1 18.62 18.14 9.74
N PRO A 2 18.46 18.03 11.07
CA PRO A 2 18.42 16.72 11.70
C PRO A 2 17.26 15.88 11.15
N ARG A 3 17.49 14.58 11.03
CA ARG A 3 16.50 13.64 10.47
C ARG A 3 15.14 13.72 11.17
N HIS A 4 15.14 13.83 12.50
CA HIS A 4 13.89 13.89 13.24
C HIS A 4 13.08 15.17 12.99
N HIS A 5 13.74 16.28 12.62
CA HIS A 5 13.05 17.51 12.21
C HIS A 5 12.32 17.30 10.88
N LEU A 6 12.96 16.62 9.93
CA LEU A 6 12.34 16.30 8.64
C LEU A 6 11.14 15.39 8.82
N ILE A 7 11.26 14.38 9.69
CA ILE A 7 10.17 13.45 9.99
C ILE A 7 9.00 14.20 10.63
N ARG A 8 9.24 15.07 11.60
CA ARG A 8 8.19 15.85 12.24
C ARG A 8 7.50 16.81 11.28
N ALA A 9 8.27 17.51 10.46
CA ALA A 9 7.73 18.42 9.46
C ALA A 9 6.85 17.69 8.44
N PHE A 10 7.33 16.55 7.95
CA PHE A 10 6.60 15.71 7.01
C PHE A 10 5.28 15.24 7.60
N ARG A 11 5.32 14.73 8.85
CA ARG A 11 4.13 14.25 9.54
C ARG A 11 3.11 15.37 9.76
N ARG A 12 3.57 16.57 10.10
CA ARG A 12 2.71 17.73 10.31
C ARG A 12 2.01 18.16 9.03
N GLU A 13 2.70 18.14 7.90
CA GLU A 13 2.16 18.57 6.63
C GLU A 13 1.26 17.52 5.96
N THR A 14 1.60 16.23 6.08
CA THR A 14 0.92 15.15 5.38
C THR A 14 0.01 14.31 6.26
N GLY A 15 0.19 14.36 7.58
CA GLY A 15 -0.48 13.46 8.52
C GLY A 15 0.18 12.09 8.63
N PHE A 16 1.26 11.83 7.87
CA PHE A 16 1.96 10.55 7.84
C PHE A 16 3.41 10.71 8.24
N THR A 17 4.01 9.64 8.79
CA THR A 17 5.47 9.50 8.76
C THR A 17 5.88 9.21 7.32
N PRO A 18 7.16 9.47 6.94
CA PRO A 18 7.63 9.13 5.59
C PRO A 18 7.41 7.66 5.23
N HIS A 19 7.63 6.74 6.17
CA HIS A 19 7.41 5.32 5.94
C HIS A 19 5.92 5.01 5.70
N ALA A 20 5.04 5.54 6.54
CA ALA A 20 3.60 5.33 6.39
C ALA A 20 3.07 5.92 5.07
N TYR A 21 3.60 7.06 4.67
CA TYR A 21 3.26 7.68 3.39
C TYR A 21 3.68 6.80 2.21
N LEU A 22 4.88 6.24 2.27
CA LEU A 22 5.37 5.33 1.24
C LEU A 22 4.49 4.09 1.13
N VAL A 23 4.12 3.49 2.28
CA VAL A 23 3.22 2.33 2.30
C VAL A 23 1.85 2.69 1.72
N ASP A 24 1.33 3.87 2.03
CA ASP A 24 0.06 4.35 1.49
C ASP A 24 0.09 4.44 -0.04
N ILE A 25 1.16 5.01 -0.61
CA ILE A 25 1.35 5.08 -2.05
C ILE A 25 1.40 3.68 -2.67
N ARG A 26 2.15 2.76 -2.05
CA ARG A 26 2.27 1.39 -2.53
C ARG A 26 0.91 0.66 -2.52
N VAL A 27 0.12 0.86 -1.47
CA VAL A 27 -1.22 0.28 -1.38
C VAL A 27 -2.15 0.85 -2.46
N ARG A 28 -2.10 2.15 -2.72
CA ARG A 28 -2.91 2.76 -3.79
C ARG A 28 -2.55 2.19 -5.16
N ARG A 29 -1.28 2.01 -5.44
CA ARG A 29 -0.80 1.41 -6.69
C ARG A 29 -1.24 -0.05 -6.79
N ALA A 30 -1.14 -0.79 -5.68
CA ALA A 30 -1.58 -2.18 -5.64
C ALA A 30 -3.07 -2.27 -5.91
N ARG A 31 -3.87 -1.40 -5.31
CA ARG A 31 -5.32 -1.35 -5.52
C ARG A 31 -5.67 -1.20 -7.00
N GLU A 32 -5.02 -0.29 -7.70
CA GLU A 32 -5.28 -0.06 -9.12
C GLU A 32 -4.93 -1.29 -9.97
N ARG A 33 -3.81 -1.96 -9.68
CA ARG A 33 -3.41 -3.17 -10.40
C ARG A 33 -4.36 -4.34 -10.14
N LEU A 34 -4.78 -4.49 -8.88
CA LEU A 34 -5.76 -5.52 -8.51
C LEU A 34 -7.10 -5.27 -9.19
N ARG A 35 -7.52 -4.01 -9.27
CA ARG A 35 -8.74 -3.64 -9.97
C ARG A 35 -8.70 -4.02 -11.44
N ARG A 36 -7.52 -3.98 -12.06
CA ARG A 36 -7.31 -4.43 -13.44
C ARG A 36 -7.25 -5.95 -13.58
N GLY A 37 -7.27 -6.69 -12.48
CA GLY A 37 -7.27 -8.15 -12.49
C GLY A 37 -5.90 -8.80 -12.32
N GLU A 38 -4.84 -8.04 -12.03
CA GLU A 38 -3.52 -8.63 -11.79
C GLU A 38 -3.52 -9.45 -10.50
N ALA A 39 -2.76 -10.55 -10.49
CA ALA A 39 -2.70 -11.45 -9.35
C ALA A 39 -1.99 -10.82 -8.14
N PRO A 40 -2.46 -11.05 -6.91
CA PRO A 40 -1.87 -10.42 -5.71
C PRO A 40 -0.37 -10.66 -5.54
N GLY A 41 0.14 -11.84 -5.87
CA GLY A 41 1.58 -12.12 -5.78
C GLY A 41 2.41 -11.24 -6.71
N ALA A 42 1.95 -11.10 -7.96
CA ALA A 42 2.61 -10.22 -8.93
C ALA A 42 2.49 -8.75 -8.55
N VAL A 43 1.34 -8.35 -8.03
CA VAL A 43 1.10 -6.97 -7.58
C VAL A 43 2.03 -6.61 -6.43
N ALA A 44 2.22 -7.51 -5.47
CA ALA A 44 3.12 -7.28 -4.33
C ALA A 44 4.53 -6.92 -4.81
N VAL A 45 5.09 -7.72 -5.71
CA VAL A 45 6.42 -7.49 -6.26
C VAL A 45 6.47 -6.17 -7.04
N ALA A 46 5.48 -5.93 -7.91
CA ALA A 46 5.45 -4.76 -8.77
C ALA A 46 5.30 -3.45 -8.01
N THR A 47 4.72 -3.48 -6.80
CA THR A 47 4.44 -2.28 -6.02
C THR A 47 5.40 -2.08 -4.84
N GLY A 48 6.43 -2.91 -4.72
CA GLY A 48 7.50 -2.70 -3.75
C GLY A 48 7.31 -3.37 -2.40
N PHE A 49 6.39 -4.33 -2.29
CA PHE A 49 6.27 -5.16 -1.09
C PHE A 49 7.24 -6.34 -1.16
N CYS A 50 7.70 -6.80 0.01
CA CYS A 50 8.63 -7.93 0.09
C CYS A 50 8.01 -9.21 -0.48
N ASP A 51 6.72 -9.43 -0.20
CA ASP A 51 5.99 -10.61 -0.61
C ASP A 51 4.49 -10.34 -0.57
N GLN A 52 3.70 -11.33 -0.95
CA GLN A 52 2.24 -11.24 -0.93
C GLN A 52 1.68 -11.06 0.49
N ALA A 53 2.28 -11.71 1.48
CA ALA A 53 1.83 -11.59 2.86
C ALA A 53 1.99 -10.15 3.38
N HIS A 54 3.08 -9.50 3.04
CA HIS A 54 3.32 -8.10 3.39
C HIS A 54 2.27 -7.19 2.75
N LEU A 55 1.99 -7.38 1.46
CA LEU A 55 0.92 -6.66 0.76
C LEU A 55 -0.43 -6.90 1.44
N THR A 56 -0.75 -8.15 1.75
CA THR A 56 -2.03 -8.52 2.36
C THR A 56 -2.25 -7.79 3.69
N ARG A 57 -1.23 -7.77 4.55
CA ARG A 57 -1.33 -7.08 5.85
C ARG A 57 -1.54 -5.57 5.66
N ALA A 58 -0.73 -4.94 4.82
CA ALA A 58 -0.83 -3.50 4.59
C ALA A 58 -2.15 -3.10 3.92
N PHE A 59 -2.57 -3.87 2.94
CA PHE A 59 -3.80 -3.64 2.19
C PHE A 59 -5.03 -3.78 3.09
N LYS A 60 -5.10 -4.89 3.83
CA LYS A 60 -6.23 -5.16 4.73
C LYS A 60 -6.31 -4.13 5.86
N ALA A 61 -5.17 -3.70 6.40
CA ALA A 61 -5.15 -2.68 7.45
C ALA A 61 -5.76 -1.35 6.98
N ARG A 62 -5.60 -1.01 5.69
CA ARG A 62 -6.09 0.26 5.15
C ARG A 62 -7.48 0.18 4.53
N LEU A 63 -7.80 -0.92 3.88
CA LEU A 63 -9.03 -1.04 3.09
C LEU A 63 -10.05 -2.02 3.69
N GLY A 64 -9.68 -2.75 4.74
CA GLY A 64 -10.58 -3.67 5.44
C GLY A 64 -10.84 -4.99 4.71
N VAL A 65 -10.26 -5.18 3.51
CA VAL A 65 -10.41 -6.40 2.73
C VAL A 65 -9.05 -6.87 2.23
N THR A 66 -8.93 -8.15 1.93
CA THR A 66 -7.70 -8.71 1.36
C THR A 66 -7.55 -8.31 -0.10
N PRO A 67 -6.32 -8.30 -0.64
CA PRO A 67 -6.11 -8.07 -2.07
C PRO A 67 -6.89 -9.03 -2.96
N GLY A 68 -6.95 -10.30 -2.58
CA GLY A 68 -7.69 -11.31 -3.35
C GLY A 68 -9.18 -11.04 -3.36
N ALA A 69 -9.76 -10.68 -2.22
CA ALA A 69 -11.18 -10.34 -2.12
C ALA A 69 -11.49 -9.06 -2.92
N PHE A 70 -10.62 -8.07 -2.84
CA PHE A 70 -10.79 -6.84 -3.61
C PHE A 70 -10.75 -7.13 -5.11
N ARG A 71 -9.78 -7.91 -5.56
CA ARG A 71 -9.66 -8.31 -6.96
C ARG A 71 -10.91 -9.03 -7.44
N ALA A 72 -11.41 -9.98 -6.66
CA ALA A 72 -12.59 -10.75 -7.01
C ALA A 72 -13.83 -9.86 -7.13
N ALA A 73 -14.00 -8.89 -6.23
CA ALA A 73 -15.12 -7.96 -6.24
C ALA A 73 -15.12 -7.03 -7.46
N HIS A 74 -13.96 -6.79 -8.07
CA HIS A 74 -13.81 -5.90 -9.22
C HIS A 74 -13.61 -6.61 -10.55
N ARG A 75 -13.75 -7.94 -10.57
CA ARG A 75 -13.76 -8.70 -11.83
C ARG A 75 -15.13 -8.56 -12.49
N SER A 76 -15.08 -8.19 -13.73
CA SER A 76 -16.28 -8.18 -14.59
C SER A 76 -16.55 -9.54 -15.20
#